data_334ddb767680eeaf0bdc6c459e01b86b
#
_entry.id   334ddb767680eeaf0bdc6c459e01b86b
#
_cell.length_a   1.000
_cell.length_b   1.000
_cell.length_c   1.000
_cell.angle_alpha   90.00
_cell.angle_beta   90.00
_cell.angle_gamma   90.00
#
_symmetry.space_group_name_H-M   'P 1'
#
loop_
_entity.id
_entity.type
_entity.pdbx_description
1 polymer ?
#
loop_
_entity_poly.entity_id
_entity_poly.type
_entity_poly.pdbx_seq_one_letter_code
_entity_poly.pdbx_strand_id
1 'polypeptide(L)'
;MIGEIQIQIFDLWAAGIAAFLVIVLAVFFQSTRTGRALRAVADDHQAALSVGIPLKNIWIIVWSVAGLVALVAGIMWGSKSGVQFSLSLIALKALPVLILGGFTSVPGAIVGGLIIGVGEKVAEVYWGPLVNGAIENWFAYVVALIFLLFRPQGLFGDKIIERV
;
A
#
# COMPACT_ATOMS: atom_id res chain seq x y z
N MET A 1 12.32 12.83 -23.35
CA MET A 1 13.29 11.75 -23.60
C MET A 1 14.50 11.99 -22.72
N ILE A 2 14.77 11.09 -21.80
CA ILE A 2 16.01 11.09 -21.01
C ILE A 2 16.73 9.81 -21.42
N GLY A 3 17.68 9.91 -22.33
CA GLY A 3 18.28 8.75 -23.00
C GLY A 3 17.28 8.03 -23.94
N GLU A 4 17.48 6.77 -24.23
CA GLU A 4 16.59 5.94 -25.08
C GLU A 4 15.32 5.43 -24.36
N ILE A 5 15.08 5.86 -23.12
CA ILE A 5 13.93 5.41 -22.32
C ILE A 5 12.70 6.27 -22.62
N GLN A 6 11.66 5.65 -23.15
CA GLN A 6 10.35 6.29 -23.37
C GLN A 6 9.55 6.29 -22.06
N ILE A 7 9.56 7.41 -21.34
CA ILE A 7 8.72 7.60 -20.16
C ILE A 7 7.41 8.26 -20.60
N GLN A 8 6.28 7.61 -20.33
CA GLN A 8 4.97 8.21 -20.56
C GLN A 8 4.74 9.33 -19.55
N ILE A 9 4.36 10.50 -20.04
CA ILE A 9 4.06 11.67 -19.19
C ILE A 9 2.99 11.33 -18.14
N PHE A 10 2.04 10.48 -18.50
CA PHE A 10 1.01 10.01 -17.57
C PHE A 10 1.59 9.28 -16.35
N ASP A 11 2.55 8.37 -16.55
CA ASP A 11 3.15 7.61 -15.45
C ASP A 11 3.94 8.53 -14.49
N LEU A 12 4.52 9.60 -15.02
CA LEU A 12 5.21 10.62 -14.20
C LEU A 12 4.22 11.40 -13.33
N TRP A 13 3.09 11.82 -13.90
CA TRP A 13 2.02 12.47 -13.14
C TRP A 13 1.43 11.54 -12.09
N ALA A 14 1.20 10.28 -12.46
CA ALA A 14 0.72 9.24 -11.57
C ALA A 14 1.64 9.04 -10.36
N ALA A 15 2.95 8.94 -10.61
CA ALA A 15 3.95 8.83 -9.53
C ALA A 15 3.98 10.09 -8.65
N GLY A 16 3.86 11.27 -9.24
CA GLY A 16 3.79 12.55 -8.50
C GLY A 16 2.56 12.64 -7.58
N ILE A 17 1.39 12.26 -8.08
CA ILE A 17 0.14 12.25 -7.30
C ILE A 17 0.22 11.21 -6.19
N ALA A 18 0.73 10.01 -6.47
CA ALA A 18 0.91 8.95 -5.47
C ALA A 18 1.87 9.40 -4.37
N ALA A 19 3.01 9.98 -4.72
CA ALA A 19 3.99 10.50 -3.76
C ALA A 19 3.38 11.62 -2.90
N PHE A 20 2.64 12.54 -3.52
CA PHE A 20 1.95 13.61 -2.80
C PHE A 20 0.94 13.06 -1.79
N LEU A 21 0.07 12.12 -2.20
CA LEU A 21 -0.89 11.48 -1.31
C LEU A 21 -0.21 10.78 -0.14
N VAL A 22 0.87 10.03 -0.40
CA VAL A 22 1.63 9.35 0.64
C VAL A 22 2.21 10.35 1.64
N ILE A 23 2.80 11.46 1.18
CA ILE A 23 3.35 12.50 2.06
C ILE A 23 2.24 13.13 2.90
N VAL A 24 1.12 13.51 2.28
CA VAL A 24 -0.03 14.11 2.98
C VAL A 24 -0.57 13.16 4.06
N LEU A 25 -0.75 11.89 3.72
CA LEU A 25 -1.21 10.88 4.68
C LEU A 25 -0.20 10.65 5.80
N ALA A 26 1.10 10.54 5.48
CA ALA A 26 2.15 10.36 6.48
C ALA A 26 2.16 11.54 7.47
N VAL A 27 2.11 12.78 6.96
CA VAL A 27 2.02 13.99 7.80
C VAL A 27 0.73 13.99 8.62
N PHE A 28 -0.41 13.66 8.00
CA PHE A 28 -1.69 13.59 8.70
C PHE A 28 -1.64 12.60 9.87
N PHE A 29 -1.17 11.38 9.63
CA PHE A 29 -1.10 10.34 10.66
C PHE A 29 -0.07 10.65 11.76
N GLN A 30 1.05 11.29 11.43
CA GLN A 30 2.11 11.57 12.41
C GLN A 30 1.86 12.86 13.20
N SER A 31 1.38 13.91 12.56
CA SER A 31 1.36 15.26 13.13
C SER A 31 0.02 15.64 13.75
N THR A 32 -1.10 15.03 13.36
CA THR A 32 -2.43 15.44 13.85
C THR A 32 -2.86 14.71 15.12
N ARG A 33 -3.77 15.35 15.87
CA ARG A 33 -4.42 14.74 17.05
C ARG A 33 -5.23 13.50 16.64
N THR A 34 -5.90 13.58 15.49
CA THR A 34 -6.66 12.46 14.93
C THR A 34 -5.76 11.28 14.57
N GLY A 35 -4.59 11.52 13.98
CA GLY A 35 -3.62 10.46 13.69
C GLY A 35 -3.10 9.76 14.95
N ARG A 36 -2.91 10.51 16.04
CA ARG A 36 -2.55 9.90 17.34
C ARG A 36 -3.69 9.06 17.93
N ALA A 37 -4.93 9.56 17.83
CA ALA A 37 -6.11 8.81 18.28
C ALA A 37 -6.31 7.53 17.46
N LEU A 38 -6.08 7.59 16.13
CA LEU A 38 -6.11 6.42 15.25
C LEU A 38 -5.13 5.33 15.66
N ARG A 39 -3.88 5.70 15.98
CA ARG A 39 -2.88 4.74 16.46
C ARG A 39 -3.28 4.13 17.80
N ALA A 40 -3.75 4.95 18.75
CA ALA A 40 -4.20 4.44 20.04
C ALA A 40 -5.37 3.44 19.90
N VAL A 41 -6.30 3.70 18.96
CA VAL A 41 -7.41 2.78 18.67
C VAL A 41 -6.91 1.51 17.96
N ALA A 42 -5.89 1.61 17.09
CA ALA A 42 -5.31 0.46 16.42
C ALA A 42 -4.54 -0.45 17.39
N ASP A 43 -3.88 0.13 18.39
CA ASP A 43 -3.13 -0.61 19.42
C ASP A 43 -4.07 -1.34 20.39
N ASP A 44 -5.05 -0.64 20.96
CA ASP A 44 -6.05 -1.23 21.86
C ASP A 44 -7.36 -0.43 21.85
N HIS A 45 -8.41 -1.06 21.33
CA HIS A 45 -9.76 -0.47 21.26
C HIS A 45 -10.36 -0.21 22.66
N GLN A 46 -10.14 -1.10 23.61
CA GLN A 46 -10.72 -0.97 24.96
C GLN A 46 -10.00 0.11 25.76
N ALA A 47 -8.68 0.15 25.67
CA ALA A 47 -7.90 1.21 26.29
C ALA A 47 -8.24 2.59 25.69
N ALA A 48 -8.42 2.69 24.37
CA ALA A 48 -8.83 3.94 23.74
C ALA A 48 -10.21 4.44 24.19
N LEU A 49 -11.17 3.52 24.35
CA LEU A 49 -12.50 3.85 24.90
C LEU A 49 -12.42 4.33 26.35
N SER A 50 -11.59 3.70 27.19
CA SER A 50 -11.44 4.07 28.60
C SER A 50 -10.90 5.49 28.79
N VAL A 51 -10.10 5.97 27.84
CA VAL A 51 -9.57 7.36 27.79
C VAL A 51 -10.55 8.35 27.13
N GLY A 52 -11.72 7.86 26.66
CA GLY A 52 -12.77 8.69 26.10
C GLY A 52 -12.62 9.00 24.60
N ILE A 53 -11.85 8.21 23.85
CA ILE A 53 -11.74 8.37 22.40
C ILE A 53 -12.98 7.79 21.72
N PRO A 54 -13.82 8.60 21.02
CA PRO A 54 -15.04 8.11 20.38
C PRO A 54 -14.72 7.31 19.11
N LEU A 55 -14.81 5.99 19.18
CA LEU A 55 -14.52 5.08 18.06
C LEU A 55 -15.32 5.43 16.78
N LYS A 56 -16.58 5.87 16.92
CA LYS A 56 -17.42 6.24 15.78
C LYS A 56 -16.76 7.30 14.91
N ASN A 57 -16.21 8.35 15.50
CA ASN A 57 -15.57 9.44 14.76
C ASN A 57 -14.28 8.96 14.07
N ILE A 58 -13.54 8.08 14.75
CA ILE A 58 -12.33 7.48 14.19
C ILE A 58 -12.67 6.66 12.95
N TRP A 59 -13.69 5.79 13.02
CA TRP A 59 -14.12 4.99 11.87
C TRP A 59 -14.59 5.83 10.68
N ILE A 60 -15.34 6.91 10.93
CA ILE A 60 -15.78 7.84 9.88
C ILE A 60 -14.56 8.43 9.16
N ILE A 61 -13.55 8.88 9.90
CA ILE A 61 -12.36 9.49 9.33
C ILE A 61 -11.56 8.46 8.50
N VAL A 62 -11.35 7.25 9.04
CA VAL A 62 -10.63 6.17 8.33
C VAL A 62 -11.28 5.84 7.01
N TRP A 63 -12.60 5.59 7.02
CA TRP A 63 -13.32 5.24 5.81
C TRP A 63 -13.40 6.38 4.80
N SER A 64 -13.52 7.63 5.28
CA SER A 64 -13.49 8.80 4.41
C SER A 64 -12.14 8.97 3.72
N VAL A 65 -11.04 8.86 4.46
CA VAL A 65 -9.68 8.94 3.91
C VAL A 65 -9.41 7.79 2.94
N ALA A 66 -9.78 6.56 3.32
CA ALA A 66 -9.64 5.39 2.45
C ALA A 66 -10.45 5.55 1.15
N GLY A 67 -11.68 6.05 1.24
CA GLY A 67 -12.52 6.33 0.09
C GLY A 67 -11.94 7.39 -0.85
N LEU A 68 -11.38 8.46 -0.31
CA LEU A 68 -10.70 9.49 -1.11
C LEU A 68 -9.48 8.94 -1.85
N VAL A 69 -8.64 8.16 -1.17
CA VAL A 69 -7.46 7.53 -1.80
C VAL A 69 -7.88 6.56 -2.89
N ALA A 70 -8.89 5.72 -2.62
CA ALA A 70 -9.43 4.77 -3.58
C ALA A 70 -10.03 5.48 -4.81
N LEU A 71 -10.71 6.62 -4.62
CA LEU A 71 -11.25 7.43 -5.70
C LEU A 71 -10.14 7.97 -6.60
N VAL A 72 -9.09 8.55 -6.03
CA VAL A 72 -7.95 9.05 -6.81
C VAL A 72 -7.27 7.91 -7.57
N ALA A 73 -7.00 6.78 -6.92
CA ALA A 73 -6.42 5.61 -7.57
C ALA A 73 -7.32 5.07 -8.69
N GLY A 74 -8.63 5.00 -8.45
CA GLY A 74 -9.62 4.57 -9.44
C GLY A 74 -9.70 5.48 -10.67
N ILE A 75 -9.64 6.80 -10.49
CA ILE A 75 -9.60 7.76 -11.61
C ILE A 75 -8.32 7.56 -12.42
N MET A 76 -7.17 7.41 -11.76
CA MET A 76 -5.88 7.25 -12.43
C MET A 76 -5.82 5.95 -13.24
N TRP A 77 -6.19 4.83 -12.65
CA TRP A 77 -6.22 3.55 -13.35
C TRP A 77 -7.32 3.49 -14.41
N GLY A 78 -8.51 4.04 -14.09
CA GLY A 78 -9.61 4.12 -15.03
C GLY A 78 -9.31 4.95 -16.27
N SER A 79 -8.53 6.02 -16.14
CA SER A 79 -8.11 6.84 -17.29
C SER A 79 -7.06 6.13 -18.17
N LYS A 80 -6.26 5.22 -17.60
CA LYS A 80 -5.23 4.46 -18.33
C LYS A 80 -5.81 3.22 -19.03
N SER A 81 -6.66 2.48 -18.35
CA SER A 81 -7.12 1.14 -18.78
C SER A 81 -8.63 1.06 -19.04
N GLY A 82 -9.37 2.16 -18.86
CA GLY A 82 -10.82 2.15 -18.81
C GLY A 82 -11.37 1.58 -17.51
N VAL A 83 -12.63 1.82 -17.23
CA VAL A 83 -13.32 1.27 -16.06
C VAL A 83 -13.79 -0.14 -16.39
N GLN A 84 -13.13 -1.14 -15.84
CA GLN A 84 -13.43 -2.54 -16.08
C GLN A 84 -13.24 -3.37 -14.80
N PHE A 85 -13.81 -4.58 -14.79
CA PHE A 85 -13.76 -5.46 -13.61
C PHE A 85 -12.33 -5.82 -13.17
N SER A 86 -11.37 -5.84 -14.10
CA SER A 86 -9.96 -6.10 -13.80
C SER A 86 -9.31 -5.08 -12.86
N LEU A 87 -9.90 -3.90 -12.66
CA LEU A 87 -9.43 -2.94 -11.64
C LEU A 87 -9.47 -3.52 -10.21
N SER A 88 -10.38 -4.46 -9.94
CA SER A 88 -10.43 -5.14 -8.65
C SER A 88 -9.18 -5.98 -8.38
N LEU A 89 -8.57 -6.55 -9.42
CA LEU A 89 -7.32 -7.32 -9.30
C LEU A 89 -6.15 -6.43 -8.88
N ILE A 90 -6.15 -5.16 -9.30
CA ILE A 90 -5.12 -4.19 -8.90
C ILE A 90 -5.25 -3.90 -7.39
N ALA A 91 -6.47 -3.77 -6.88
CA ALA A 91 -6.71 -3.58 -5.45
C ALA A 91 -6.22 -4.79 -4.63
N LEU A 92 -6.36 -6.01 -5.15
CA LEU A 92 -5.86 -7.22 -4.50
C LEU A 92 -4.32 -7.24 -4.37
N LYS A 93 -3.59 -6.62 -5.31
CA LYS A 93 -2.13 -6.48 -5.22
C LYS A 93 -1.67 -5.61 -4.04
N ALA A 94 -2.55 -4.82 -3.43
CA ALA A 94 -2.23 -4.07 -2.22
C ALA A 94 -1.94 -5.01 -1.01
N LEU A 95 -2.55 -6.19 -0.95
CA LEU A 95 -2.30 -7.14 0.13
C LEU A 95 -0.84 -7.63 0.20
N PRO A 96 -0.23 -8.14 -0.88
CA PRO A 96 1.20 -8.47 -0.89
C PRO A 96 2.11 -7.32 -0.47
N VAL A 97 1.80 -6.09 -0.88
CA VAL A 97 2.55 -4.88 -0.50
C VAL A 97 2.51 -4.67 1.01
N LEU A 98 1.31 -4.77 1.61
CA LEU A 98 1.12 -4.60 3.06
C LEU A 98 1.79 -5.73 3.85
N ILE A 99 1.71 -6.96 3.36
CA ILE A 99 2.38 -8.12 3.97
C ILE A 99 3.90 -7.91 4.00
N LEU A 100 4.47 -7.51 2.86
CA LEU A 100 5.90 -7.25 2.76
C LEU A 100 6.34 -6.07 3.63
N GLY A 101 5.60 -4.97 3.57
CA GLY A 101 5.91 -3.74 4.31
C GLY A 101 5.71 -3.86 5.82
N GLY A 102 4.71 -4.64 6.23
CA GLY A 102 4.18 -4.73 7.59
C GLY A 102 2.90 -3.91 7.74
N PHE A 103 1.85 -4.53 8.29
CA PHE A 103 0.50 -3.93 8.41
C PHE A 103 0.43 -2.69 9.29
N THR A 104 1.37 -2.53 10.22
CA THR A 104 1.41 -1.44 11.19
C THR A 104 2.29 -0.27 10.76
N SER A 105 3.02 -0.40 9.64
CA SER A 105 4.04 0.57 9.23
C SER A 105 3.75 1.23 7.89
N VAL A 106 3.41 2.53 7.91
CA VAL A 106 3.27 3.33 6.68
C VAL A 106 4.58 3.40 5.87
N PRO A 107 5.77 3.66 6.49
CA PRO A 107 7.03 3.57 5.75
C PRO A 107 7.29 2.18 5.17
N GLY A 108 6.88 1.13 5.90
CA GLY A 108 6.97 -0.24 5.41
C GLY A 108 6.13 -0.47 4.16
N ALA A 109 4.89 0.00 4.12
CA ALA A 109 4.03 -0.11 2.95
C ALA A 109 4.62 0.61 1.72
N ILE A 110 5.27 1.77 1.91
CA ILE A 110 5.95 2.50 0.84
C ILE A 110 7.12 1.68 0.28
N VAL A 111 7.99 1.20 1.16
CA VAL A 111 9.16 0.40 0.76
C VAL A 111 8.70 -0.92 0.13
N GLY A 112 7.71 -1.60 0.72
CA GLY A 112 7.13 -2.81 0.17
C GLY A 112 6.53 -2.61 -1.23
N GLY A 113 5.80 -1.51 -1.43
CA GLY A 113 5.25 -1.13 -2.73
C GLY A 113 6.31 -0.86 -3.79
N LEU A 114 7.39 -0.18 -3.42
CA LEU A 114 8.52 0.07 -4.33
C LEU A 114 9.24 -1.24 -4.70
N ILE A 115 9.51 -2.10 -3.73
CA ILE A 115 10.16 -3.41 -3.96
C ILE A 115 9.31 -4.27 -4.91
N ILE A 116 8.00 -4.39 -4.64
CA ILE A 116 7.09 -5.17 -5.47
C ILE A 116 6.96 -4.54 -6.84
N GLY A 117 6.72 -3.23 -6.94
CA GLY A 117 6.51 -2.56 -8.22
C GLY A 117 7.74 -2.63 -9.15
N VAL A 118 8.94 -2.40 -8.60
CA VAL A 118 10.19 -2.55 -9.37
C VAL A 118 10.43 -4.03 -9.69
N GLY A 119 10.25 -4.91 -8.72
CA GLY A 119 10.44 -6.35 -8.89
C GLY A 119 9.52 -6.95 -9.95
N GLU A 120 8.24 -6.58 -10.00
CA GLU A 120 7.30 -7.00 -11.05
C GLU A 120 7.81 -6.62 -12.44
N LYS A 121 8.24 -5.37 -12.63
CA LYS A 121 8.72 -4.89 -13.93
C LYS A 121 10.03 -5.56 -14.35
N VAL A 122 10.96 -5.73 -13.42
CA VAL A 122 12.21 -6.45 -13.67
C VAL A 122 11.93 -7.92 -14.03
N ALA A 123 11.08 -8.57 -13.24
CA ALA A 123 10.70 -9.96 -13.48
C ALA A 123 10.03 -10.16 -14.85
N GLU A 124 9.12 -9.24 -15.23
CA GLU A 124 8.45 -9.30 -16.55
C GLU A 124 9.43 -9.13 -17.70
N VAL A 125 10.41 -8.22 -17.59
CA VAL A 125 11.40 -7.98 -18.64
C VAL A 125 12.34 -9.17 -18.81
N TYR A 126 12.85 -9.76 -17.72
CA TYR A 126 13.87 -10.81 -17.80
C TYR A 126 13.28 -12.22 -17.93
N TRP A 127 12.19 -12.51 -17.27
CA TRP A 127 11.58 -13.84 -17.23
C TRP A 127 10.27 -13.95 -18.01
N GLY A 128 9.62 -12.83 -18.34
CA GLY A 128 8.40 -12.80 -19.15
C GLY A 128 8.50 -13.62 -20.41
N PRO A 129 9.57 -13.48 -21.23
CA PRO A 129 9.75 -14.27 -22.46
C PRO A 129 9.84 -15.78 -22.24
N LEU A 130 10.28 -16.24 -21.06
CA LEU A 130 10.44 -17.67 -20.74
C LEU A 130 9.12 -18.34 -20.31
N VAL A 131 8.15 -17.56 -19.81
CA VAL A 131 6.91 -18.07 -19.19
C VAL A 131 5.66 -17.56 -19.93
N ASN A 132 5.77 -17.13 -21.18
CA ASN A 132 4.69 -16.53 -21.99
C ASN A 132 4.08 -15.25 -21.40
N GLY A 133 4.83 -14.48 -20.61
CA GLY A 133 4.38 -13.23 -19.99
C GLY A 133 3.49 -13.44 -18.76
N ALA A 134 2.85 -12.36 -18.34
CA ALA A 134 1.92 -12.34 -17.19
C ALA A 134 2.54 -12.64 -15.81
N ILE A 135 3.87 -12.57 -15.67
CA ILE A 135 4.56 -12.70 -14.36
C ILE A 135 4.10 -11.59 -13.43
N GLU A 136 3.87 -10.42 -13.95
CA GLU A 136 3.37 -9.25 -13.22
C GLU A 136 2.11 -9.54 -12.38
N ASN A 137 1.27 -10.49 -12.82
CA ASN A 137 0.02 -10.80 -12.12
C ASN A 137 0.19 -11.61 -10.84
N TRP A 138 1.21 -12.45 -10.75
CA TRP A 138 1.41 -13.35 -9.62
C TRP A 138 2.72 -13.11 -8.83
N PHE A 139 3.65 -12.34 -9.39
CA PHE A 139 4.94 -12.05 -8.78
C PHE A 139 4.82 -11.51 -7.35
N ALA A 140 3.95 -10.52 -7.13
CA ALA A 140 3.73 -9.92 -5.82
C ALA A 140 3.32 -10.94 -4.76
N TYR A 141 2.45 -11.88 -5.12
CA TYR A 141 1.96 -12.92 -4.20
C TYR A 141 3.05 -13.92 -3.84
N VAL A 142 3.86 -14.32 -4.83
CA VAL A 142 4.98 -15.25 -4.60
C VAL A 142 6.03 -14.60 -3.69
N VAL A 143 6.40 -13.35 -3.97
CA VAL A 143 7.36 -12.61 -3.14
C VAL A 143 6.85 -12.45 -1.73
N ALA A 144 5.58 -12.05 -1.55
CA ALA A 144 4.97 -11.93 -0.22
C ALA A 144 4.94 -13.27 0.53
N LEU A 145 4.61 -14.37 -0.16
CA LEU A 145 4.57 -15.70 0.44
C LEU A 145 5.95 -16.18 0.89
N ILE A 146 6.96 -16.02 0.03
CA ILE A 146 8.35 -16.33 0.38
C ILE A 146 8.78 -15.48 1.58
N PHE A 147 8.44 -14.19 1.56
CA PHE A 147 8.82 -13.30 2.65
C PHE A 147 8.17 -13.67 3.98
N LEU A 148 6.88 -14.07 3.97
CA LEU A 148 6.17 -14.54 5.17
C LEU A 148 6.81 -15.75 5.82
N LEU A 149 7.44 -16.65 5.03
CA LEU A 149 8.15 -17.82 5.57
C LEU A 149 9.35 -17.42 6.44
N PHE A 150 10.00 -16.29 6.12
CA PHE A 150 11.19 -15.83 6.84
C PHE A 150 10.87 -14.75 7.88
N ARG A 151 9.90 -13.86 7.58
CA ARG A 151 9.53 -12.72 8.44
C ARG A 151 8.02 -12.46 8.40
N PRO A 152 7.23 -13.14 9.27
CA PRO A 152 5.77 -12.99 9.28
C PRO A 152 5.30 -11.58 9.70
N GLN A 153 6.16 -10.77 10.30
CA GLN A 153 5.83 -9.41 10.76
C GLN A 153 6.03 -8.33 9.68
N GLY A 154 6.54 -8.70 8.50
CA GLY A 154 6.92 -7.73 7.47
C GLY A 154 8.29 -7.09 7.73
N LEU A 155 8.68 -6.13 6.84
CA LEU A 155 9.98 -5.42 6.95
C LEU A 155 10.04 -4.52 8.19
N PHE A 156 8.94 -3.83 8.49
CA PHE A 156 8.83 -2.79 9.51
C PHE A 156 7.65 -3.02 10.47
N GLY A 157 7.09 -4.23 10.50
CA GLY A 157 6.02 -4.57 11.43
C GLY A 157 6.52 -4.71 12.87
N ASP A 158 5.64 -4.42 13.83
CA ASP A 158 5.93 -4.53 15.25
C ASP A 158 6.10 -5.99 15.65
N LYS A 159 7.02 -6.25 16.58
CA LYS A 159 7.19 -7.58 17.16
C LYS A 159 5.98 -7.90 18.03
N ILE A 160 5.32 -9.03 17.75
CA ILE A 160 4.27 -9.55 18.62
C ILE A 160 4.93 -9.96 19.92
N ILE A 161 4.70 -9.18 20.98
CA ILE A 161 5.12 -9.56 22.34
C ILE A 161 3.97 -10.35 22.92
N GLU A 162 4.07 -11.68 22.90
CA GLU A 162 3.18 -12.54 23.68
C GLU A 162 3.41 -12.23 25.16
N ARG A 163 2.48 -11.49 25.78
CA ARG A 163 2.42 -11.39 27.24
C ARG A 163 1.74 -12.64 27.72
N VAL A 164 2.53 -13.57 28.22
CA VAL A 164 2.08 -14.72 29.02
C VAL A 164 1.66 -14.21 30.40
#